data_ff9d11bfb123c4526f566f774ad2a9fe
#
_entry.id   ff9d11bfb123c4526f566f774ad2a9fe
#
_cell.length_a   1.000
_cell.length_b   1.000
_cell.length_c   1.000
_cell.angle_alpha   90.00
_cell.angle_beta   90.00
_cell.angle_gamma   90.00
#
_symmetry.space_group_name_H-M   'P 1'
#
loop_
_entity.id
_entity.type
_entity.pdbx_description
1 polymer ?
#
loop_
_entity_poly.entity_id
_entity_poly.type
_entity_poly.pdbx_seq_one_letter_code
_entity_poly.pdbx_strand_id
1 'polypeptide(L)'
;MKRITLLIATAALSIGITHLTKAEHIHGIHCGHAASIWSSIDSPSQRYAPDRAADIQHFDLDVTPDFKNRRVTGTATFTFQPILKPLGQLRLDAHDLEIHTVTGSPEISAWQNTDRALIVTFTNPIAPTTQTKLTVTYEAEPRKGLYFRTTEMGYDPGDIHIWTQGESIEARHWFPCFDAPNEFFTSTMTCRVPKGMVVLSNGSKVSDAIDADSGLRVVKWSQDKPHVNYLITLVAGHFKRIEEKHGDLSMSFWTAPSDFANAANSFRYTKECMEYFEEEIGVPYPWTKYDQVTVQDFHWGGMENTSISTLNASTLFSSETENIRSSQGLMAHELAHQWFGDLVTCKDWSQLWLNEGFATYYTHLFAGHKDGIDEMRYGLYRDRKSLTGRSGDTTAMVNRKYDTPMEMFRKYGFLSYVKGSWVLHMLLSLIHI
;
A
#
# COMPACT_ATOMS: atom_id res chain seq x y z
N MET A 1 -27.76 7.67 8.81
CA MET A 1 -26.46 7.34 8.21
C MET A 1 -25.39 6.95 9.23
N LYS A 2 -25.14 7.67 10.34
CA LYS A 2 -24.13 7.30 11.38
C LYS A 2 -24.21 5.87 11.97
N ARG A 3 -25.31 5.13 11.76
CA ARG A 3 -25.48 3.73 12.21
C ARG A 3 -25.07 2.67 11.19
N ILE A 4 -24.73 3.06 9.98
CA ILE A 4 -24.49 2.13 8.85
C ILE A 4 -23.08 1.56 8.87
N THR A 5 -22.07 2.35 9.18
CA THR A 5 -20.67 1.91 9.21
C THR A 5 -20.43 0.79 10.23
N LEU A 6 -21.10 0.88 11.39
CA LEU A 6 -20.98 -0.16 12.43
C LEU A 6 -21.71 -1.46 12.05
N LEU A 7 -22.83 -1.36 11.31
CA LEU A 7 -23.61 -2.52 10.88
C LEU A 7 -22.96 -3.29 9.72
N ILE A 8 -22.26 -2.61 8.82
CA ILE A 8 -21.53 -3.27 7.71
C ILE A 8 -20.35 -4.09 8.27
N ALA A 9 -19.63 -3.57 9.26
CA ALA A 9 -18.57 -4.32 9.93
C ALA A 9 -19.12 -5.55 10.67
N THR A 10 -20.30 -5.43 11.29
CA THR A 10 -20.95 -6.54 12.02
C THR A 10 -21.58 -7.57 11.07
N ALA A 11 -22.13 -7.15 9.94
CA ALA A 11 -22.71 -8.05 8.95
C ALA A 11 -21.63 -8.88 8.21
N ALA A 12 -20.48 -8.29 7.91
CA ALA A 12 -19.34 -9.02 7.34
C ALA A 12 -18.79 -10.07 8.33
N LEU A 13 -18.85 -9.81 9.63
CA LEU A 13 -18.43 -10.74 10.68
C LEU A 13 -19.45 -11.87 10.89
N SER A 14 -20.76 -11.60 10.76
CA SER A 14 -21.83 -12.59 10.99
C SER A 14 -22.03 -13.57 9.83
N ILE A 15 -21.70 -13.20 8.59
CA ILE A 15 -21.76 -14.11 7.42
C ILE A 15 -20.61 -15.15 7.47
N GLY A 16 -19.52 -14.85 8.15
CA GLY A 16 -18.39 -15.79 8.33
C GLY A 16 -18.62 -16.87 9.40
N ILE A 17 -19.64 -16.73 10.27
CA ILE A 17 -19.84 -17.61 11.43
C ILE A 17 -20.92 -18.71 11.20
N THR A 18 -21.78 -18.60 10.18
CA THR A 18 -22.90 -19.53 9.99
C THR A 18 -22.59 -20.81 9.21
N HIS A 19 -21.34 -21.09 8.85
CA HIS A 19 -20.94 -22.36 8.20
C HIS A 19 -19.98 -23.24 8.97
N LEU A 20 -19.94 -23.14 10.30
CA LEU A 20 -19.15 -24.01 11.17
C LEU A 20 -20.05 -24.89 12.09
N THR A 21 -20.86 -25.76 11.49
CA THR A 21 -21.43 -26.90 12.22
C THR A 21 -21.49 -28.13 11.32
N LYS A 22 -20.37 -28.84 11.25
CA LYS A 22 -20.24 -30.29 11.17
C LYS A 22 -18.76 -30.65 11.24
N ALA A 23 -18.30 -30.88 12.46
CA ALA A 23 -17.03 -31.55 12.69
C ALA A 23 -17.35 -33.02 12.92
N GLU A 24 -16.97 -33.90 12.01
CA GLU A 24 -16.85 -35.33 12.27
C GLU A 24 -15.46 -35.60 12.84
N HIS A 25 -15.44 -36.36 13.92
CA HIS A 25 -14.25 -36.82 14.61
C HIS A 25 -13.33 -37.63 13.71
N ILE A 26 -12.08 -37.24 13.61
CA ILE A 26 -11.00 -38.13 13.16
C ILE A 26 -9.92 -38.18 14.24
N HIS A 27 -9.70 -39.39 14.75
CA HIS A 27 -8.65 -39.72 15.69
C HIS A 27 -7.27 -39.75 15.01
N GLY A 28 -6.27 -39.27 15.73
CA GLY A 28 -4.87 -39.71 15.63
C GLY A 28 -4.02 -38.98 14.63
N ILE A 29 -3.27 -37.99 15.10
CA ILE A 29 -2.12 -37.44 14.36
C ILE A 29 -0.85 -37.65 15.20
N HIS A 30 0.03 -38.48 14.67
CA HIS A 30 1.41 -38.62 15.13
C HIS A 30 2.23 -37.37 14.84
N CYS A 31 2.96 -36.88 15.83
CA CYS A 31 4.00 -35.88 15.68
C CYS A 31 5.13 -36.40 14.78
N GLY A 32 5.29 -35.77 13.63
CA GLY A 32 6.45 -35.99 12.75
C GLY A 32 6.57 -34.91 11.70
N HIS A 33 7.71 -34.20 11.72
CA HIS A 33 8.25 -33.33 10.69
C HIS A 33 7.77 -31.87 10.64
N ALA A 34 8.47 -31.04 11.39
CA ALA A 34 8.41 -29.58 11.31
C ALA A 34 9.11 -28.96 10.05
N ALA A 35 9.56 -29.80 9.13
CA ALA A 35 10.33 -29.35 7.94
C ALA A 35 9.51 -29.14 6.66
N SER A 36 8.20 -29.47 6.65
CA SER A 36 7.41 -29.48 5.41
C SER A 36 6.41 -28.32 5.25
N ILE A 37 6.31 -27.41 6.20
CA ILE A 37 5.30 -26.32 6.16
C ILE A 37 5.68 -25.23 5.14
N TRP A 38 6.93 -25.13 4.75
CA TRP A 38 7.44 -24.06 3.91
C TRP A 38 7.50 -24.38 2.39
N SER A 39 7.25 -25.64 1.99
CA SER A 39 7.31 -26.07 0.58
C SER A 39 5.99 -25.94 -0.18
N SER A 40 4.90 -25.48 0.45
CA SER A 40 3.57 -25.45 -0.17
C SER A 40 3.18 -24.12 -0.85
N ILE A 41 4.15 -23.22 -1.03
CA ILE A 41 3.88 -21.92 -1.68
C ILE A 41 3.67 -22.05 -3.19
N ASP A 42 4.08 -23.16 -3.81
CA ASP A 42 4.01 -23.40 -5.26
C ASP A 42 2.88 -24.34 -5.71
N SER A 43 1.95 -24.68 -4.82
CA SER A 43 0.81 -25.53 -5.20
C SER A 43 -0.37 -24.69 -5.69
N PRO A 44 -1.15 -25.10 -6.72
CA PRO A 44 -2.39 -24.42 -7.15
C PRO A 44 -3.53 -24.53 -6.13
N SER A 45 -3.19 -24.78 -4.87
CA SER A 45 -4.10 -24.78 -3.72
C SER A 45 -4.49 -23.37 -3.34
N GLN A 46 -5.65 -23.23 -2.71
CA GLN A 46 -6.22 -21.96 -2.26
C GLN A 46 -5.21 -21.11 -1.47
N ARG A 47 -5.09 -19.84 -1.83
CA ARG A 47 -4.22 -18.86 -1.16
C ARG A 47 -4.91 -18.27 0.07
N TYR A 48 -4.18 -18.21 1.16
CA TYR A 48 -4.58 -17.59 2.41
C TYR A 48 -3.50 -16.60 2.85
N ALA A 49 -3.83 -15.73 3.80
CA ALA A 49 -2.81 -14.90 4.44
C ALA A 49 -1.69 -15.80 5.01
N PRO A 50 -0.42 -15.45 4.79
CA PRO A 50 0.69 -16.22 5.36
C PRO A 50 0.66 -16.16 6.89
N ASP A 51 1.10 -17.24 7.53
CA ASP A 51 1.26 -17.27 8.98
C ASP A 51 2.35 -16.28 9.41
N ARG A 52 2.08 -15.56 10.50
CA ARG A 52 3.02 -14.66 11.14
C ARG A 52 3.71 -15.37 12.30
N ALA A 53 5.02 -15.54 12.22
CA ALA A 53 5.83 -16.07 13.30
C ALA A 53 6.28 -14.98 14.29
N ALA A 54 6.35 -13.75 13.82
CA ALA A 54 6.70 -12.56 14.57
C ALA A 54 5.69 -11.43 14.32
N ASP A 55 5.51 -10.58 15.30
CA ASP A 55 4.76 -9.34 15.30
C ASP A 55 5.75 -8.20 15.12
N ILE A 56 5.77 -7.57 13.94
CA ILE A 56 6.62 -6.44 13.65
C ILE A 56 5.94 -5.20 14.24
N GLN A 57 6.59 -4.53 15.17
CA GLN A 57 6.06 -3.38 15.88
C GLN A 57 6.49 -2.06 15.23
N HIS A 58 7.74 -2.04 14.73
CA HIS A 58 8.32 -0.87 14.07
C HIS A 58 9.33 -1.26 13.01
N PHE A 59 9.33 -0.52 11.92
CA PHE A 59 10.25 -0.68 10.81
C PHE A 59 10.96 0.63 10.48
N ASP A 60 12.29 0.68 10.69
CA ASP A 60 13.13 1.79 10.26
C ASP A 60 13.80 1.46 8.94
N LEU A 61 13.65 2.33 7.95
CA LEU A 61 14.31 2.23 6.65
C LEU A 61 15.13 3.49 6.39
N ASP A 62 16.45 3.33 6.24
CA ASP A 62 17.41 4.39 5.94
C ASP A 62 18.06 4.09 4.59
N VAL A 63 17.86 4.96 3.60
CA VAL A 63 18.28 4.70 2.22
C VAL A 63 18.98 5.88 1.56
N THR A 64 19.89 5.54 0.63
CA THR A 64 20.55 6.51 -0.24
C THR A 64 20.45 6.01 -1.69
N PRO A 65 19.58 6.62 -2.52
CA PRO A 65 19.48 6.29 -3.94
C PRO A 65 20.65 6.89 -4.73
N ASP A 66 21.25 6.08 -5.58
CA ASP A 66 22.20 6.48 -6.61
C ASP A 66 21.47 6.63 -7.95
N PHE A 67 21.12 7.85 -8.30
CA PHE A 67 20.39 8.16 -9.54
C PHE A 67 21.17 7.78 -10.80
N LYS A 68 22.50 7.92 -10.78
CA LYS A 68 23.35 7.61 -11.93
C LYS A 68 23.39 6.12 -12.24
N ASN A 69 23.60 5.29 -11.21
CA ASN A 69 23.72 3.84 -11.36
C ASN A 69 22.38 3.13 -11.17
N ARG A 70 21.31 3.85 -10.80
CA ARG A 70 19.96 3.32 -10.53
C ARG A 70 19.98 2.23 -9.47
N ARG A 71 20.72 2.50 -8.39
CA ARG A 71 20.88 1.63 -7.22
C ARG A 71 20.39 2.31 -5.98
N VAL A 72 20.13 1.53 -4.95
CA VAL A 72 19.85 2.03 -3.61
C VAL A 72 20.65 1.23 -2.60
N THR A 73 21.40 1.93 -1.75
CA THR A 73 21.96 1.33 -0.54
C THR A 73 21.03 1.61 0.62
N GLY A 74 20.85 0.63 1.51
CA GLY A 74 19.89 0.76 2.60
C GLY A 74 20.30 0.03 3.86
N THR A 75 19.72 0.51 4.96
CA THR A 75 19.69 -0.16 6.25
C THR A 75 18.24 -0.32 6.68
N ALA A 76 17.80 -1.56 6.82
CA ALA A 76 16.47 -1.94 7.30
C ALA A 76 16.57 -2.45 8.74
N THR A 77 15.87 -1.82 9.67
CA THR A 77 15.86 -2.23 11.09
C THR A 77 14.44 -2.58 11.52
N PHE A 78 14.27 -3.81 11.98
CA PHE A 78 13.01 -4.34 12.47
C PHE A 78 13.02 -4.38 13.99
N THR A 79 12.00 -3.81 14.62
CA THR A 79 11.66 -4.07 16.01
C THR A 79 10.46 -4.99 16.03
N PHE A 80 10.60 -6.19 16.57
CA PHE A 80 9.57 -7.22 16.54
C PHE A 80 9.57 -8.07 17.80
N GLN A 81 8.54 -8.91 17.98
CA GLN A 81 8.47 -9.94 19.01
C GLN A 81 7.88 -11.22 18.42
N PRO A 82 8.33 -12.42 18.86
CA PRO A 82 7.71 -13.66 18.43
C PRO A 82 6.28 -13.79 18.95
N ILE A 83 5.40 -14.38 18.10
CA ILE A 83 4.01 -14.67 18.45
C ILE A 83 3.95 -16.08 19.02
N LEU A 84 3.29 -16.42 20.04
CA LEU A 84 2.93 -17.74 20.59
C LEU A 84 4.06 -18.77 20.83
N LYS A 85 5.08 -18.88 19.96
CA LYS A 85 6.13 -19.90 20.03
C LYS A 85 7.52 -19.25 20.00
N PRO A 86 8.54 -19.90 20.63
CA PRO A 86 9.91 -19.43 20.48
C PRO A 86 10.34 -19.41 19.02
N LEU A 87 10.99 -18.32 18.60
CA LEU A 87 11.41 -18.07 17.22
C LEU A 87 12.91 -18.39 17.06
N GLY A 88 13.21 -19.49 16.40
CA GLY A 88 14.58 -19.88 16.07
C GLY A 88 15.06 -19.27 14.73
N GLN A 89 14.13 -19.00 13.82
CA GLN A 89 14.42 -18.41 12.51
C GLN A 89 13.38 -17.34 12.15
N LEU A 90 13.84 -16.24 11.54
CA LEU A 90 13.01 -15.25 10.90
C LEU A 90 13.27 -15.27 9.39
N ARG A 91 12.20 -15.35 8.60
CA ARG A 91 12.25 -15.23 7.15
C ARG A 91 11.67 -13.89 6.74
N LEU A 92 12.42 -13.14 5.95
CA LEU A 92 11.99 -11.91 5.28
C LEU A 92 12.00 -12.14 3.77
N ASP A 93 11.02 -11.58 3.08
CA ASP A 93 11.04 -11.53 1.62
C ASP A 93 12.13 -10.54 1.17
N ALA A 94 12.97 -10.97 0.22
CA ALA A 94 14.10 -10.21 -0.28
C ALA A 94 14.44 -10.78 -1.67
N HIS A 95 14.08 -10.03 -2.72
CA HIS A 95 14.29 -10.47 -4.10
C HIS A 95 15.42 -9.66 -4.74
N ASP A 96 16.43 -10.36 -5.20
CA ASP A 96 17.59 -9.77 -5.90
C ASP A 96 18.30 -8.66 -5.08
N LEU A 97 18.27 -8.77 -3.74
CA LEU A 97 19.00 -7.87 -2.85
C LEU A 97 20.38 -8.43 -2.55
N GLU A 98 21.40 -7.58 -2.59
CA GLU A 98 22.74 -7.91 -2.09
C GLU A 98 22.81 -7.56 -0.59
N ILE A 99 22.78 -8.60 0.26
CA ILE A 99 22.83 -8.44 1.73
C ILE A 99 24.29 -8.38 2.17
N HIS A 100 24.69 -7.31 2.84
CA HIS A 100 26.05 -7.11 3.32
C HIS A 100 26.26 -7.57 4.76
N THR A 101 25.37 -7.12 5.66
CA THR A 101 25.44 -7.49 7.08
C THR A 101 24.05 -7.76 7.65
N VAL A 102 24.00 -8.68 8.60
CA VAL A 102 22.82 -8.97 9.39
C VAL A 102 23.25 -8.99 10.85
N THR A 103 22.74 -8.06 11.65
CA THR A 103 23.06 -7.93 13.07
C THR A 103 21.78 -7.86 13.90
N GLY A 104 21.82 -8.28 15.14
CA GLY A 104 20.64 -8.27 15.99
C GLY A 104 20.93 -8.56 17.46
N SER A 105 19.91 -8.35 18.27
CA SER A 105 19.88 -8.77 19.67
C SER A 105 18.57 -9.50 19.89
N PRO A 106 18.58 -10.82 20.21
CA PRO A 106 19.75 -11.65 20.53
C PRO A 106 20.65 -11.98 19.36
N GLU A 107 21.78 -12.60 19.67
CA GLU A 107 22.85 -12.96 18.74
C GLU A 107 22.36 -13.86 17.61
N ILE A 108 22.82 -13.56 16.40
CA ILE A 108 22.55 -14.30 15.17
C ILE A 108 23.65 -15.32 14.96
N SER A 109 23.29 -16.60 14.87
CA SER A 109 24.26 -17.68 14.59
C SER A 109 24.58 -17.83 13.11
N ALA A 110 23.61 -17.54 12.23
CA ALA A 110 23.78 -17.62 10.77
C ALA A 110 22.69 -16.83 10.05
N TRP A 111 22.97 -16.46 8.82
CA TRP A 111 21.97 -16.00 7.88
C TRP A 111 22.26 -16.51 6.47
N GLN A 112 21.20 -16.63 5.68
CA GLN A 112 21.27 -17.06 4.29
C GLN A 112 20.44 -16.11 3.43
N ASN A 113 21.07 -15.54 2.42
CA ASN A 113 20.39 -14.80 1.36
C ASN A 113 20.16 -15.74 0.19
N THR A 114 18.90 -15.91 -0.19
CA THR A 114 18.49 -16.64 -1.39
C THR A 114 18.00 -15.64 -2.43
N ASP A 115 17.71 -16.09 -3.66
CA ASP A 115 17.14 -15.21 -4.71
C ASP A 115 15.80 -14.57 -4.30
N ARG A 116 15.13 -15.08 -3.23
CA ARG A 116 13.77 -14.68 -2.86
C ARG A 116 13.58 -14.35 -1.38
N ALA A 117 14.54 -14.64 -0.54
CA ALA A 117 14.38 -14.45 0.90
C ALA A 117 15.70 -14.32 1.65
N LEU A 118 15.68 -13.52 2.71
CA LEU A 118 16.67 -13.52 3.75
C LEU A 118 16.16 -14.39 4.91
N ILE A 119 16.90 -15.42 5.27
CA ILE A 119 16.61 -16.32 6.38
C ILE A 119 17.65 -16.07 7.47
N VAL A 120 17.19 -15.61 8.64
CA VAL A 120 18.03 -15.29 9.80
C VAL A 120 17.83 -16.35 10.87
N THR A 121 18.89 -16.98 11.35
CA THR A 121 18.89 -17.99 12.41
C THR A 121 19.50 -17.41 13.68
N PHE A 122 18.77 -17.47 14.79
CA PHE A 122 19.22 -16.97 16.08
C PHE A 122 19.99 -18.08 16.84
N THR A 123 21.04 -17.68 17.58
CA THR A 123 21.84 -18.62 18.40
C THR A 123 20.97 -19.36 19.41
N ASN A 124 20.03 -18.64 20.01
CA ASN A 124 18.99 -19.22 20.88
C ASN A 124 17.62 -18.76 20.40
N PRO A 125 16.61 -19.64 20.37
CA PRO A 125 15.25 -19.23 20.04
C PRO A 125 14.76 -18.09 20.94
N ILE A 126 14.23 -17.05 20.34
CA ILE A 126 13.68 -15.88 21.02
C ILE A 126 12.34 -16.29 21.67
N ALA A 127 12.20 -16.08 22.96
CA ALA A 127 10.95 -16.41 23.67
C ALA A 127 9.78 -15.52 23.17
N PRO A 128 8.54 -16.02 23.18
CA PRO A 128 7.36 -15.20 22.84
C PRO A 128 7.32 -13.91 23.65
N THR A 129 6.82 -12.83 23.04
CA THR A 129 6.71 -11.48 23.62
C THR A 129 8.02 -10.81 24.01
N THR A 130 9.19 -11.39 23.69
CA THR A 130 10.49 -10.75 23.86
C THR A 130 10.74 -9.80 22.71
N GLN A 131 10.76 -8.49 22.99
CA GLN A 131 11.08 -7.48 21.98
C GLN A 131 12.53 -7.62 21.50
N THR A 132 12.71 -7.61 20.20
CA THR A 132 13.96 -7.93 19.53
C THR A 132 14.23 -6.91 18.42
N LYS A 133 15.50 -6.64 18.14
CA LYS A 133 15.92 -5.84 16.99
C LYS A 133 16.75 -6.67 16.01
N LEU A 134 16.46 -6.50 14.75
CA LEU A 134 17.23 -7.03 13.62
C LEU A 134 17.57 -5.90 12.67
N THR A 135 18.84 -5.73 12.33
CA THR A 135 19.33 -4.73 11.38
C THR A 135 20.00 -5.42 10.21
N VAL A 136 19.60 -5.04 9.00
CA VAL A 136 20.09 -5.57 7.73
C VAL A 136 20.65 -4.42 6.91
N THR A 137 21.94 -4.47 6.51
CA THR A 137 22.48 -3.57 5.49
C THR A 137 22.51 -4.26 4.14
N TYR A 138 22.11 -3.55 3.11
CA TYR A 138 21.93 -4.13 1.79
C TYR A 138 22.14 -3.11 0.66
N GLU A 139 22.29 -3.62 -0.53
CA GLU A 139 22.22 -2.87 -1.78
C GLU A 139 21.21 -3.55 -2.73
N ALA A 140 20.55 -2.76 -3.54
CA ALA A 140 19.63 -3.23 -4.59
C ALA A 140 19.84 -2.46 -5.89
N GLU A 141 19.67 -3.16 -7.02
CA GLU A 141 19.47 -2.60 -8.35
C GLU A 141 18.03 -2.91 -8.79
N PRO A 142 17.02 -2.17 -8.26
CA PRO A 142 15.64 -2.57 -8.35
C PRO A 142 15.12 -2.44 -9.79
N ARG A 143 14.49 -3.53 -10.27
CA ARG A 143 13.70 -3.53 -11.52
C ARG A 143 12.21 -3.39 -11.26
N LYS A 144 11.83 -3.51 -9.98
CA LYS A 144 10.48 -3.39 -9.43
C LYS A 144 10.53 -2.77 -8.05
N GLY A 145 9.40 -2.30 -7.55
CA GLY A 145 9.26 -1.74 -6.23
C GLY A 145 9.80 -0.32 -6.08
N LEU A 146 10.99 -0.01 -6.61
CA LEU A 146 11.55 1.35 -6.70
C LEU A 146 11.99 1.63 -8.14
N TYR A 147 11.58 2.76 -8.67
CA TYR A 147 11.74 3.11 -10.07
C TYR A 147 12.45 4.44 -10.23
N PHE A 148 13.46 4.47 -11.10
CA PHE A 148 14.23 5.66 -11.41
C PHE A 148 13.71 6.33 -12.67
N ARG A 149 13.76 7.67 -12.70
CA ARG A 149 13.52 8.52 -13.87
C ARG A 149 14.69 9.48 -13.95
N THR A 150 15.62 9.21 -14.87
CA THR A 150 16.91 9.91 -14.97
C THR A 150 17.17 10.43 -16.38
N THR A 151 18.15 11.32 -16.52
CA THR A 151 18.54 11.87 -17.84
C THR A 151 19.02 10.81 -18.81
N GLU A 152 19.70 9.76 -18.33
CA GLU A 152 20.17 8.64 -19.16
C GLU A 152 19.00 7.83 -19.73
N MET A 153 17.82 7.95 -19.13
CA MET A 153 16.56 7.34 -19.60
C MET A 153 15.77 8.29 -20.51
N GLY A 154 16.26 9.50 -20.76
CA GLY A 154 15.62 10.50 -21.63
C GLY A 154 14.69 11.49 -20.93
N TYR A 155 14.70 11.52 -19.57
CA TYR A 155 13.91 12.53 -18.83
C TYR A 155 14.63 13.85 -18.73
N ASP A 156 13.86 14.95 -18.62
CA ASP A 156 14.41 16.30 -18.45
C ASP A 156 15.21 16.38 -17.14
N PRO A 157 16.39 17.02 -17.13
CA PRO A 157 17.16 17.19 -15.90
C PRO A 157 16.39 17.88 -14.76
N GLY A 158 15.42 18.72 -15.09
CA GLY A 158 14.54 19.38 -14.11
C GLY A 158 13.49 18.47 -13.51
N ASP A 159 13.21 17.32 -14.11
CA ASP A 159 12.16 16.39 -13.73
C ASP A 159 12.71 15.03 -13.21
N ILE A 160 14.02 14.95 -12.92
CA ILE A 160 14.64 13.74 -12.37
C ILE A 160 13.98 13.39 -11.03
N HIS A 161 13.54 12.12 -10.91
CA HIS A 161 12.95 11.62 -9.66
C HIS A 161 13.01 10.08 -9.55
N ILE A 162 12.72 9.59 -8.35
CA ILE A 162 12.40 8.20 -8.05
C ILE A 162 11.01 8.12 -7.45
N TRP A 163 10.36 6.98 -7.60
CA TRP A 163 9.11 6.63 -6.95
C TRP A 163 9.03 5.14 -6.65
N THR A 164 8.16 4.76 -5.73
CA THR A 164 7.98 3.36 -5.31
C THR A 164 6.56 2.88 -5.58
N GLN A 165 6.43 1.56 -5.79
CA GLN A 165 5.18 0.83 -5.86
C GLN A 165 5.34 -0.46 -5.04
N GLY A 166 4.65 -0.57 -3.91
CA GLY A 166 4.72 -1.74 -3.04
C GLY A 166 3.69 -2.80 -3.39
N GLU A 167 2.52 -2.37 -3.85
CA GLU A 167 1.41 -3.27 -4.13
C GLU A 167 1.62 -4.10 -5.42
N SER A 168 1.31 -5.37 -5.42
CA SER A 168 0.80 -6.15 -4.29
C SER A 168 1.93 -6.78 -3.44
N ILE A 169 3.09 -7.08 -4.01
CA ILE A 169 4.26 -7.75 -3.40
C ILE A 169 5.56 -7.25 -4.04
N GLU A 170 5.64 -5.97 -4.38
CA GLU A 170 6.83 -5.42 -5.06
C GLU A 170 7.80 -4.72 -4.10
N ALA A 171 7.44 -4.48 -2.83
CA ALA A 171 8.33 -3.91 -1.82
C ALA A 171 9.60 -4.74 -1.63
N ARG A 172 9.52 -6.06 -1.68
CA ARG A 172 10.62 -7.01 -1.56
C ARG A 172 11.76 -6.86 -2.57
N HIS A 173 11.55 -6.10 -3.64
CA HIS A 173 12.55 -5.86 -4.67
C HIS A 173 13.48 -4.67 -4.38
N TRP A 174 13.23 -3.91 -3.30
CA TRP A 174 14.10 -2.78 -2.97
C TRP A 174 14.44 -2.66 -1.48
N PHE A 175 13.77 -3.41 -0.59
CA PHE A 175 14.18 -3.64 0.80
C PHE A 175 13.68 -5.00 1.32
N PRO A 176 14.37 -5.62 2.30
CA PRO A 176 13.89 -6.83 2.93
C PRO A 176 12.65 -6.53 3.77
N CYS A 177 11.62 -7.39 3.72
CA CYS A 177 10.33 -7.12 4.39
C CYS A 177 9.51 -8.39 4.63
N PHE A 178 8.44 -8.26 5.38
CA PHE A 178 7.32 -9.20 5.38
C PHE A 178 6.28 -8.65 4.40
N ASP A 179 6.28 -9.16 3.16
CA ASP A 179 5.54 -8.57 2.05
C ASP A 179 4.15 -9.20 1.88
N ALA A 180 3.31 -8.98 2.90
CA ALA A 180 1.91 -9.41 2.91
C ALA A 180 1.04 -8.38 3.67
N PRO A 181 -0.26 -8.27 3.34
CA PRO A 181 -1.11 -7.22 3.88
C PRO A 181 -1.65 -7.50 5.31
N ASN A 182 -1.23 -8.58 5.96
CA ASN A 182 -1.71 -8.97 7.28
C ASN A 182 -0.76 -8.63 8.44
N GLU A 183 0.22 -7.75 8.21
CA GLU A 183 1.15 -7.25 9.22
C GLU A 183 1.10 -5.72 9.28
N PHE A 184 0.74 -5.18 10.44
CA PHE A 184 0.65 -3.74 10.68
C PHE A 184 1.75 -3.30 11.63
N PHE A 185 2.47 -2.24 11.28
CA PHE A 185 3.55 -1.67 12.07
C PHE A 185 3.68 -0.17 11.84
N THR A 186 4.32 0.52 12.77
CA THR A 186 4.76 1.91 12.57
C THR A 186 6.05 1.92 11.77
N SER A 187 6.31 2.99 11.03
CA SER A 187 7.51 3.05 10.20
C SER A 187 8.22 4.39 10.25
N THR A 188 9.52 4.36 10.01
CA THR A 188 10.35 5.54 9.80
C THR A 188 11.10 5.41 8.48
N MET A 189 11.11 6.47 7.67
CA MET A 189 11.85 6.55 6.42
C MET A 189 12.87 7.67 6.51
N THR A 190 14.15 7.34 6.39
CA THR A 190 15.24 8.30 6.21
C THR A 190 15.78 8.18 4.80
N CYS A 191 15.85 9.27 4.05
CA CYS A 191 16.41 9.25 2.71
C CYS A 191 17.43 10.39 2.51
N ARG A 192 18.56 10.06 1.85
CA ARG A 192 19.61 11.00 1.50
C ARG A 192 19.63 11.24 0.01
N VAL A 193 19.50 12.51 -0.37
CA VAL A 193 19.44 12.91 -1.79
C VAL A 193 20.31 14.14 -2.06
N PRO A 194 20.63 14.47 -3.32
CA PRO A 194 21.24 15.76 -3.69
C PRO A 194 20.48 16.95 -3.11
N LYS A 195 21.18 17.98 -2.67
CA LYS A 195 20.66 19.16 -1.94
C LYS A 195 19.41 19.81 -2.58
N GLY A 196 19.30 19.81 -3.89
CA GLY A 196 18.17 20.44 -4.64
C GLY A 196 16.89 19.59 -4.70
N MET A 197 16.93 18.34 -4.29
CA MET A 197 15.80 17.42 -4.35
C MET A 197 14.95 17.48 -3.09
N VAL A 198 13.66 17.17 -3.22
CA VAL A 198 12.74 16.91 -2.10
C VAL A 198 12.62 15.41 -1.86
N VAL A 199 12.21 15.04 -0.65
CA VAL A 199 11.89 13.66 -0.28
C VAL A 199 10.49 13.65 0.33
N LEU A 200 9.62 12.78 -0.19
CA LEU A 200 8.25 12.56 0.28
C LEU A 200 8.10 11.11 0.73
N SER A 201 7.40 10.91 1.84
CA SER A 201 7.08 9.59 2.37
C SER A 201 5.86 9.64 3.28
N ASN A 202 5.51 8.52 3.89
CA ASN A 202 4.36 8.36 4.79
C ASN A 202 4.52 9.19 6.07
N GLY A 203 3.39 9.63 6.63
CA GLY A 203 3.32 10.26 7.95
C GLY A 203 3.87 11.68 8.01
N SER A 204 4.46 12.05 9.14
CA SER A 204 4.96 13.39 9.43
C SER A 204 6.44 13.54 9.14
N LYS A 205 6.85 14.71 8.62
CA LYS A 205 8.27 15.03 8.44
C LYS A 205 8.90 15.37 9.80
N VAL A 206 9.86 14.54 10.22
CA VAL A 206 10.56 14.68 11.52
C VAL A 206 11.74 15.63 11.43
N SER A 207 12.55 15.51 10.36
CA SER A 207 13.70 16.38 10.14
C SER A 207 13.99 16.54 8.64
N ASP A 208 14.67 17.65 8.32
CA ASP A 208 15.05 18.00 6.96
C ASP A 208 16.30 18.92 7.07
N ALA A 209 17.48 18.38 6.81
CA ALA A 209 18.73 19.08 6.98
C ALA A 209 19.76 18.69 5.92
N ILE A 210 20.76 19.53 5.73
CA ILE A 210 21.95 19.19 4.95
C ILE A 210 22.98 18.59 5.88
N ASP A 211 23.41 17.38 5.59
CA ASP A 211 24.52 16.74 6.25
C ASP A 211 25.83 17.44 5.87
N ALA A 212 26.59 17.89 6.87
CA ALA A 212 27.78 18.72 6.64
C ALA A 212 28.93 17.93 5.99
N ASP A 213 29.04 16.65 6.26
CA ASP A 213 30.13 15.81 5.79
C ASP A 213 29.92 15.33 4.35
N SER A 214 28.71 14.89 4.04
CA SER A 214 28.37 14.39 2.70
C SER A 214 27.85 15.47 1.75
N GLY A 215 27.34 16.60 2.26
CA GLY A 215 26.66 17.61 1.48
C GLY A 215 25.27 17.21 0.98
N LEU A 216 24.79 16.02 1.34
CA LEU A 216 23.46 15.53 0.94
C LEU A 216 22.37 16.13 1.83
N ARG A 217 21.17 16.24 1.29
CA ARG A 217 19.97 16.52 2.05
C ARG A 217 19.49 15.23 2.68
N VAL A 218 19.34 15.22 3.99
CA VAL A 218 18.83 14.09 4.79
C VAL A 218 17.44 14.46 5.28
N VAL A 219 16.45 13.70 4.87
CA VAL A 219 15.05 13.92 5.26
C VAL A 219 14.54 12.69 5.97
N LYS A 220 13.91 12.89 7.15
CA LYS A 220 13.33 11.82 7.95
C LYS A 220 11.82 12.03 8.07
N TRP A 221 11.07 10.97 7.82
CA TRP A 221 9.62 10.86 7.97
C TRP A 221 9.28 9.79 9.02
N SER A 222 8.16 9.95 9.72
CA SER A 222 7.62 8.99 10.68
C SER A 222 6.14 8.77 10.47
N GLN A 223 5.74 7.51 10.31
CA GLN A 223 4.37 7.05 10.31
C GLN A 223 4.09 6.38 11.65
N ASP A 224 3.48 7.12 12.57
CA ASP A 224 3.30 6.72 13.97
C ASP A 224 2.05 5.87 14.22
N LYS A 225 1.12 5.84 13.26
CA LYS A 225 -0.01 4.90 13.27
C LYS A 225 0.34 3.68 12.44
N PRO A 226 0.05 2.45 12.94
CA PRO A 226 0.37 1.25 12.20
C PRO A 226 -0.29 1.21 10.82
N HIS A 227 0.47 0.77 9.83
CA HIS A 227 0.04 0.54 8.46
C HIS A 227 0.74 -0.70 7.89
N VAL A 228 0.33 -1.16 6.72
CA VAL A 228 0.87 -2.39 6.11
C VAL A 228 2.03 -2.09 5.16
N ASN A 229 2.84 -3.10 4.91
CA ASN A 229 4.10 -3.00 4.16
C ASN A 229 3.94 -2.42 2.74
N TYR A 230 2.94 -2.85 1.98
CA TYR A 230 2.77 -2.42 0.59
C TYR A 230 2.44 -0.93 0.43
N LEU A 231 2.01 -0.27 1.53
CA LEU A 231 1.69 1.17 1.57
C LEU A 231 2.91 2.06 1.89
N ILE A 232 4.08 1.46 2.20
CA ILE A 232 5.32 2.23 2.37
C ILE A 232 5.69 2.85 1.03
N THR A 233 5.94 4.17 1.03
CA THR A 233 6.32 4.90 -0.17
C THR A 233 7.54 5.80 0.05
N LEU A 234 8.30 5.95 -1.01
CA LEU A 234 9.38 6.93 -1.17
C LEU A 234 9.27 7.57 -2.54
N VAL A 235 9.13 8.88 -2.56
CA VAL A 235 9.26 9.69 -3.77
C VAL A 235 10.31 10.74 -3.51
N ALA A 236 11.32 10.82 -4.38
CA ALA A 236 12.38 11.82 -4.21
C ALA A 236 12.84 12.37 -5.56
N GLY A 237 13.06 13.67 -5.65
CA GLY A 237 13.47 14.33 -6.89
C GLY A 237 13.14 15.81 -6.93
N HIS A 238 13.00 16.34 -8.10
CA HIS A 238 12.62 17.73 -8.35
C HIS A 238 11.11 17.84 -8.47
N PHE A 239 10.49 18.50 -7.50
CA PHE A 239 9.03 18.72 -7.47
C PHE A 239 8.71 20.16 -7.07
N LYS A 240 7.61 20.67 -7.61
CA LYS A 240 6.92 21.88 -7.14
C LYS A 240 5.65 21.46 -6.38
N ARG A 241 5.17 22.32 -5.48
CA ARG A 241 3.99 22.02 -4.67
C ARG A 241 2.99 23.16 -4.63
N ILE A 242 1.72 22.78 -4.45
CA ILE A 242 0.65 23.62 -3.93
C ILE A 242 0.37 23.17 -2.51
N GLU A 243 0.16 24.10 -1.59
CA GLU A 243 -0.22 23.82 -0.20
C GLU A 243 -1.65 24.25 0.04
N GLU A 244 -2.39 23.43 0.74
CA GLU A 244 -3.76 23.66 1.18
C GLU A 244 -3.93 23.14 2.61
N LYS A 245 -5.02 23.54 3.27
CA LYS A 245 -5.37 23.04 4.61
C LYS A 245 -6.83 22.64 4.68
N HIS A 246 -7.09 21.57 5.43
CA HIS A 246 -8.41 21.18 5.88
C HIS A 246 -8.40 21.16 7.42
N GLY A 247 -8.92 22.23 8.06
CA GLY A 247 -8.69 22.48 9.48
C GLY A 247 -7.20 22.56 9.81
N ASP A 248 -6.73 21.70 10.72
CA ASP A 248 -5.31 21.60 11.08
C ASP A 248 -4.53 20.64 10.18
N LEU A 249 -5.22 19.86 9.34
CA LEU A 249 -4.60 18.92 8.42
C LEU A 249 -3.88 19.66 7.30
N SER A 250 -2.58 19.38 7.13
CA SER A 250 -1.80 19.87 5.98
C SER A 250 -2.07 19.00 4.77
N MET A 251 -2.32 19.63 3.63
CA MET A 251 -2.48 18.98 2.32
C MET A 251 -1.48 19.58 1.35
N SER A 252 -0.77 18.75 0.60
CA SER A 252 0.19 19.22 -0.41
C SER A 252 0.07 18.43 -1.70
N PHE A 253 0.11 19.15 -2.81
CA PHE A 253 -0.01 18.58 -4.16
C PHE A 253 1.30 18.83 -4.91
N TRP A 254 1.98 17.74 -5.26
CA TRP A 254 3.32 17.74 -5.81
C TRP A 254 3.33 17.27 -7.26
N THR A 255 4.00 18.01 -8.12
CA THR A 255 4.17 17.66 -9.53
C THR A 255 5.60 17.89 -9.96
N ALA A 256 6.02 17.25 -11.05
CA ALA A 256 7.23 17.63 -11.75
C ALA A 256 7.16 19.13 -12.13
N PRO A 257 8.29 19.85 -12.17
CA PRO A 257 8.29 21.26 -12.55
C PRO A 257 7.68 21.56 -13.92
N SER A 258 7.85 20.68 -14.90
CA SER A 258 7.26 20.79 -16.25
C SER A 258 5.73 20.75 -16.23
N ASP A 259 5.13 20.00 -15.30
CA ASP A 259 3.68 19.75 -15.25
C ASP A 259 2.93 20.68 -14.29
N PHE A 260 3.65 21.54 -13.56
CA PHE A 260 3.10 22.33 -12.46
C PHE A 260 1.95 23.28 -12.86
N ALA A 261 1.93 23.74 -14.10
CA ALA A 261 0.87 24.62 -14.59
C ALA A 261 -0.54 24.01 -14.49
N ASN A 262 -0.65 22.68 -14.57
CA ASN A 262 -1.91 21.94 -14.52
C ASN A 262 -2.31 21.48 -13.10
N ALA A 263 -1.43 21.64 -12.11
CA ALA A 263 -1.63 21.12 -10.77
C ALA A 263 -2.89 21.68 -10.10
N ALA A 264 -3.05 23.00 -10.07
CA ALA A 264 -4.19 23.64 -9.41
C ALA A 264 -5.54 23.17 -9.98
N ASN A 265 -5.63 23.02 -11.30
CA ASN A 265 -6.85 22.52 -11.93
C ASN A 265 -7.13 21.06 -11.60
N SER A 266 -6.09 20.23 -11.60
CA SER A 266 -6.23 18.78 -11.44
C SER A 266 -6.56 18.37 -9.99
N PHE A 267 -6.11 19.12 -8.98
CA PHE A 267 -6.31 18.78 -7.57
C PHE A 267 -7.39 19.60 -6.85
N ARG A 268 -8.09 20.50 -7.53
CA ARG A 268 -9.01 21.49 -6.94
C ARG A 268 -10.14 20.93 -6.11
N TYR A 269 -10.53 19.68 -6.31
CA TYR A 269 -11.64 19.05 -5.57
C TYR A 269 -11.20 18.18 -4.40
N THR A 270 -9.91 18.09 -4.10
CA THR A 270 -9.39 17.18 -3.06
C THR A 270 -9.96 17.55 -1.68
N LYS A 271 -10.01 18.83 -1.36
CA LYS A 271 -10.55 19.29 -0.07
C LYS A 271 -12.05 19.01 0.06
N GLU A 272 -12.85 19.32 -0.95
CA GLU A 272 -14.28 19.03 -0.97
C GLU A 272 -14.56 17.53 -0.84
N CYS A 273 -13.76 16.70 -1.49
CA CYS A 273 -13.84 15.25 -1.40
C CYS A 273 -13.50 14.76 0.02
N MET A 274 -12.48 15.33 0.66
CA MET A 274 -12.11 15.03 2.04
C MET A 274 -13.26 15.34 3.01
N GLU A 275 -13.83 16.54 2.91
CA GLU A 275 -14.96 16.99 3.73
C GLU A 275 -16.17 16.05 3.57
N TYR A 276 -16.49 15.70 2.33
CA TYR A 276 -17.58 14.79 2.03
C TYR A 276 -17.35 13.39 2.59
N PHE A 277 -16.12 12.84 2.45
CA PHE A 277 -15.84 11.50 2.96
C PHE A 277 -15.83 11.44 4.49
N GLU A 278 -15.32 12.46 5.18
CA GLU A 278 -15.40 12.52 6.63
C GLU A 278 -16.86 12.54 7.13
N GLU A 279 -17.75 13.26 6.43
CA GLU A 279 -19.18 13.29 6.75
C GLU A 279 -19.85 11.95 6.45
N GLU A 280 -19.64 11.40 5.26
CA GLU A 280 -20.31 10.18 4.78
C GLU A 280 -19.85 8.93 5.53
N ILE A 281 -18.53 8.79 5.77
CA ILE A 281 -17.95 7.68 6.54
C ILE A 281 -18.24 7.85 8.03
N GLY A 282 -18.31 9.08 8.51
CA GLY A 282 -18.50 9.41 9.93
C GLY A 282 -17.25 9.20 10.78
N VAL A 283 -16.08 9.09 10.15
CA VAL A 283 -14.76 8.95 10.78
C VAL A 283 -13.86 10.04 10.20
N PRO A 284 -13.28 10.93 11.03
CA PRO A 284 -12.32 11.92 10.56
C PRO A 284 -11.15 11.28 9.82
N TYR A 285 -10.51 12.04 8.92
CA TYR A 285 -9.31 11.59 8.23
C TYR A 285 -8.27 11.05 9.22
N PRO A 286 -7.80 9.81 9.05
CA PRO A 286 -7.10 9.13 10.15
C PRO A 286 -5.61 9.47 10.27
N TRP A 287 -5.00 10.13 9.26
CA TRP A 287 -3.56 10.34 9.19
C TRP A 287 -3.15 11.78 9.51
N THR A 288 -1.83 12.04 9.62
CA THR A 288 -1.32 13.34 10.07
C THR A 288 -1.18 14.40 8.98
N LYS A 289 -1.23 13.99 7.72
CA LYS A 289 -1.22 14.86 6.53
C LYS A 289 -1.92 14.13 5.38
N TYR A 290 -2.25 14.84 4.30
CA TYR A 290 -2.60 14.22 3.03
C TYR A 290 -1.84 14.89 1.89
N ASP A 291 -0.96 14.13 1.25
CA ASP A 291 -0.27 14.58 0.05
C ASP A 291 -0.79 13.82 -1.17
N GLN A 292 -0.68 14.45 -2.34
CA GLN A 292 -0.77 13.78 -3.64
C GLN A 292 0.48 14.13 -4.44
N VAL A 293 1.09 13.15 -5.06
CA VAL A 293 2.26 13.36 -5.90
C VAL A 293 2.08 12.70 -7.26
N THR A 294 2.25 13.46 -8.33
CA THR A 294 2.26 12.89 -9.69
C THR A 294 3.67 12.52 -10.08
N VAL A 295 3.83 11.32 -10.62
CA VAL A 295 5.11 10.80 -11.09
C VAL A 295 5.00 10.34 -12.54
N GLN A 296 6.12 10.40 -13.26
CA GLN A 296 6.16 10.02 -14.66
C GLN A 296 6.24 8.50 -14.81
N ASP A 297 5.52 7.98 -15.82
CA ASP A 297 5.43 6.56 -16.17
C ASP A 297 5.03 5.67 -14.98
N PHE A 298 4.14 6.16 -14.15
CA PHE A 298 3.52 5.33 -13.14
C PHE A 298 2.70 4.23 -13.82
N HIS A 299 2.80 3.00 -13.32
CA HIS A 299 2.24 1.84 -14.00
C HIS A 299 0.71 1.74 -13.89
N TRP A 300 0.12 2.43 -12.92
CA TRP A 300 -1.32 2.48 -12.63
C TRP A 300 -1.85 3.91 -12.77
N GLY A 301 -3.13 4.10 -12.52
CA GLY A 301 -3.71 5.43 -12.39
C GLY A 301 -3.21 6.11 -11.13
N GLY A 302 -3.38 5.44 -10.00
CA GLY A 302 -2.97 5.88 -8.67
C GLY A 302 -2.54 4.73 -7.78
N MET A 303 -2.10 5.09 -6.57
CA MET A 303 -1.77 4.22 -5.46
C MET A 303 -2.01 4.97 -4.15
N GLU A 304 -2.71 4.31 -3.26
CA GLU A 304 -3.19 4.83 -1.99
C GLU A 304 -2.16 4.90 -0.87
N ASN A 305 -0.88 4.93 -1.14
CA ASN A 305 0.12 4.91 -0.05
C ASN A 305 -0.31 5.78 1.15
N THR A 306 -0.22 5.22 2.36
CA THR A 306 -0.73 5.86 3.59
C THR A 306 -0.27 7.31 3.72
N SER A 307 -1.23 8.24 3.82
CA SER A 307 -1.03 9.70 3.94
C SER A 307 -0.45 10.42 2.71
N ILE A 308 -0.19 9.72 1.61
CA ILE A 308 0.33 10.29 0.35
C ILE A 308 -0.04 9.42 -0.84
N SER A 309 -1.01 9.82 -1.64
CA SER A 309 -1.36 9.12 -2.88
C SER A 309 -0.34 9.42 -3.98
N THR A 310 0.16 8.37 -4.63
CA THR A 310 1.01 8.49 -5.82
C THR A 310 0.15 8.36 -7.07
N LEU A 311 0.22 9.32 -7.98
CA LEU A 311 -0.63 9.40 -9.16
C LEU A 311 0.21 9.41 -10.44
N ASN A 312 -0.32 8.85 -11.51
CA ASN A 312 0.28 8.97 -12.83
C ASN A 312 0.24 10.44 -13.30
N ALA A 313 1.34 10.94 -13.86
CA ALA A 313 1.40 12.31 -14.41
C ALA A 313 0.32 12.58 -15.47
N SER A 314 -0.19 11.53 -16.14
CA SER A 314 -1.34 11.65 -17.06
C SER A 314 -2.64 12.07 -16.38
N THR A 315 -2.70 12.07 -15.04
CA THR A 315 -3.82 12.63 -14.25
C THR A 315 -3.93 14.14 -14.39
N LEU A 316 -2.81 14.81 -14.66
CA LEU A 316 -2.78 16.26 -14.83
C LEU A 316 -3.41 16.67 -16.18
N PHE A 317 -4.22 17.71 -16.15
CA PHE A 317 -4.89 18.25 -17.35
C PHE A 317 -5.16 19.75 -17.20
N SER A 318 -5.24 20.42 -18.33
CA SER A 318 -5.55 21.86 -18.38
C SER A 318 -7.07 22.10 -18.24
N SER A 319 -7.44 23.30 -17.83
CA SER A 319 -8.85 23.71 -17.74
C SER A 319 -9.59 23.66 -19.09
N GLU A 320 -8.86 23.80 -20.22
CA GLU A 320 -9.47 23.72 -21.55
C GLU A 320 -9.98 22.30 -21.90
N THR A 321 -9.44 21.27 -21.28
CA THR A 321 -9.81 19.86 -21.54
C THR A 321 -10.71 19.27 -20.47
N GLU A 322 -11.16 20.04 -19.51
CA GLU A 322 -11.93 19.57 -18.35
C GLU A 322 -13.24 18.87 -18.72
N ASN A 323 -13.93 19.33 -19.75
CA ASN A 323 -15.14 18.72 -20.26
C ASN A 323 -14.92 17.34 -20.94
N ILE A 324 -13.66 16.99 -21.19
CA ILE A 324 -13.25 15.72 -21.83
C ILE A 324 -12.54 14.82 -20.80
N ARG A 325 -11.77 15.41 -19.90
CA ARG A 325 -10.94 14.71 -18.89
C ARG A 325 -11.11 15.33 -17.53
N SER A 326 -11.12 14.49 -16.52
CA SER A 326 -11.11 14.91 -15.10
C SER A 326 -10.25 13.95 -14.28
N SER A 327 -9.50 14.47 -13.33
CA SER A 327 -8.80 13.69 -12.29
C SER A 327 -9.71 13.31 -11.12
N GLN A 328 -10.90 13.88 -11.05
CA GLN A 328 -11.81 13.77 -9.91
C GLN A 328 -12.08 12.32 -9.48
N GLY A 329 -12.38 11.45 -10.44
CA GLY A 329 -12.68 10.04 -10.14
C GLY A 329 -11.48 9.32 -9.53
N LEU A 330 -10.28 9.50 -10.10
CA LEU A 330 -9.07 8.90 -9.57
C LEU A 330 -8.71 9.50 -8.21
N MET A 331 -8.72 10.81 -8.09
CA MET A 331 -8.43 11.52 -6.83
C MET A 331 -9.37 11.05 -5.70
N ALA A 332 -10.67 10.92 -5.96
CA ALA A 332 -11.64 10.44 -4.99
C ALA A 332 -11.41 8.96 -4.63
N HIS A 333 -11.02 8.14 -5.60
CA HIS A 333 -10.68 6.73 -5.39
C HIS A 333 -9.50 6.58 -4.43
N GLU A 334 -8.38 7.24 -4.72
CA GLU A 334 -7.18 7.16 -3.88
C GLU A 334 -7.39 7.79 -2.50
N LEU A 335 -8.24 8.81 -2.39
CA LEU A 335 -8.58 9.40 -1.10
C LEU A 335 -9.47 8.48 -0.26
N ALA A 336 -10.44 7.77 -0.87
CA ALA A 336 -11.30 6.83 -0.16
C ALA A 336 -10.50 5.66 0.45
N HIS A 337 -9.44 5.25 -0.21
CA HIS A 337 -8.53 4.23 0.28
C HIS A 337 -7.86 4.60 1.62
N GLN A 338 -7.71 5.87 1.94
CA GLN A 338 -7.12 6.28 3.21
C GLN A 338 -7.90 5.76 4.43
N TRP A 339 -9.20 5.40 4.23
CA TRP A 339 -10.01 4.64 5.19
C TRP A 339 -10.11 3.16 4.81
N PHE A 340 -10.41 2.84 3.54
CA PHE A 340 -10.68 1.49 3.05
C PHE A 340 -9.53 0.98 2.17
N GLY A 341 -8.52 0.43 2.77
CA GLY A 341 -7.23 0.03 2.20
C GLY A 341 -6.11 0.29 3.20
N ASP A 342 -6.09 1.48 3.79
CA ASP A 342 -5.05 1.92 4.71
C ASP A 342 -5.42 1.72 6.18
N LEU A 343 -6.51 2.36 6.65
CA LEU A 343 -6.96 2.22 8.04
C LEU A 343 -7.55 0.83 8.29
N VAL A 344 -8.30 0.32 7.33
CA VAL A 344 -8.88 -1.03 7.32
C VAL A 344 -8.43 -1.72 6.05
N THR A 345 -7.49 -2.63 6.15
CA THR A 345 -6.86 -3.34 5.03
C THR A 345 -7.39 -4.76 4.88
N CYS A 346 -7.48 -5.26 3.66
CA CYS A 346 -7.80 -6.65 3.40
C CYS A 346 -6.71 -7.58 4.01
N LYS A 347 -7.13 -8.65 4.66
CA LYS A 347 -6.21 -9.59 5.33
C LYS A 347 -5.32 -10.37 4.36
N ASP A 348 -5.84 -10.67 3.18
CA ASP A 348 -5.13 -11.33 2.09
C ASP A 348 -5.69 -10.87 0.74
N TRP A 349 -4.93 -11.03 -0.32
CA TRP A 349 -5.28 -10.54 -1.65
C TRP A 349 -6.54 -11.16 -2.26
N SER A 350 -7.03 -12.30 -1.74
CA SER A 350 -8.31 -12.85 -2.15
C SER A 350 -9.51 -11.99 -1.73
N GLN A 351 -9.28 -11.08 -0.79
CA GLN A 351 -10.25 -10.14 -0.23
C GLN A 351 -10.06 -8.71 -0.76
N LEU A 352 -9.32 -8.53 -1.84
CA LEU A 352 -9.00 -7.22 -2.43
C LEU A 352 -10.23 -6.33 -2.64
N TRP A 353 -11.41 -6.89 -2.83
CA TRP A 353 -12.66 -6.15 -2.95
C TRP A 353 -13.01 -5.28 -1.74
N LEU A 354 -12.45 -5.59 -0.55
CA LEU A 354 -12.63 -4.78 0.67
C LEU A 354 -11.88 -3.45 0.59
N ASN A 355 -10.80 -3.39 -0.18
CA ASN A 355 -10.12 -2.15 -0.50
C ASN A 355 -10.80 -1.50 -1.72
N GLU A 356 -10.75 -2.14 -2.86
CA GLU A 356 -11.10 -1.60 -4.17
C GLU A 356 -12.60 -1.37 -4.39
N GLY A 357 -13.41 -2.27 -3.87
CA GLY A 357 -14.86 -2.15 -3.99
C GLY A 357 -15.39 -0.96 -3.20
N PHE A 358 -14.87 -0.71 -2.01
CA PHE A 358 -15.19 0.48 -1.22
C PHE A 358 -14.71 1.75 -1.92
N ALA A 359 -13.45 1.82 -2.32
CA ALA A 359 -12.91 3.00 -3.00
C ALA A 359 -13.68 3.33 -4.27
N THR A 360 -14.02 2.32 -5.09
CA THR A 360 -14.84 2.49 -6.29
C THR A 360 -16.24 3.00 -5.94
N TYR A 361 -16.86 2.46 -4.90
CA TYR A 361 -18.19 2.90 -4.50
C TYR A 361 -18.21 4.33 -3.98
N TYR A 362 -17.24 4.70 -3.14
CA TYR A 362 -17.10 6.07 -2.64
C TYR A 362 -16.77 7.07 -3.75
N THR A 363 -16.07 6.65 -4.80
CA THR A 363 -15.92 7.46 -6.02
C THR A 363 -17.27 7.81 -6.66
N HIS A 364 -18.18 6.84 -6.76
CA HIS A 364 -19.52 7.10 -7.29
C HIS A 364 -20.35 7.99 -6.36
N LEU A 365 -20.23 7.80 -5.04
CA LEU A 365 -20.91 8.66 -4.05
C LEU A 365 -20.45 10.11 -4.16
N PHE A 366 -19.14 10.34 -4.29
CA PHE A 366 -18.60 11.68 -4.47
C PHE A 366 -19.04 12.32 -5.79
N ALA A 367 -19.06 11.57 -6.89
CA ALA A 367 -19.59 12.06 -8.15
C ALA A 367 -21.07 12.48 -8.01
N GLY A 368 -21.86 11.70 -7.29
CA GLY A 368 -23.26 12.05 -6.99
C GLY A 368 -23.42 13.27 -6.10
N HIS A 369 -22.53 13.45 -5.12
CA HIS A 369 -22.51 14.63 -4.25
C HIS A 369 -22.18 15.90 -5.06
N LYS A 370 -21.12 15.85 -5.85
CA LYS A 370 -20.59 17.00 -6.56
C LYS A 370 -21.38 17.36 -7.83
N ASP A 371 -21.68 16.38 -8.67
CA ASP A 371 -22.22 16.61 -10.01
C ASP A 371 -23.70 16.19 -10.12
N GLY A 372 -24.27 15.69 -9.05
CA GLY A 372 -25.68 15.30 -8.94
C GLY A 372 -25.89 13.78 -9.04
N ILE A 373 -27.03 13.33 -8.50
CA ILE A 373 -27.37 11.90 -8.35
C ILE A 373 -27.36 11.13 -9.68
N ASP A 374 -27.57 11.80 -10.79
CA ASP A 374 -27.57 11.13 -12.10
C ASP A 374 -26.13 10.76 -12.55
N GLU A 375 -25.09 11.47 -12.11
CA GLU A 375 -23.70 11.07 -12.33
C GLU A 375 -23.36 9.78 -11.55
N MET A 376 -23.77 9.67 -10.30
CA MET A 376 -23.66 8.43 -9.53
C MET A 376 -24.39 7.27 -10.25
N ARG A 377 -25.64 7.49 -10.66
CA ARG A 377 -26.46 6.48 -11.36
C ARG A 377 -25.83 6.06 -12.68
N TYR A 378 -25.25 7.01 -13.42
CA TYR A 378 -24.58 6.73 -14.68
C TYR A 378 -23.27 5.94 -14.47
N GLY A 379 -22.49 6.27 -13.44
CA GLY A 379 -21.33 5.48 -13.02
C GLY A 379 -21.70 4.04 -12.70
N LEU A 380 -22.68 3.84 -11.84
CA LEU A 380 -23.21 2.52 -11.50
C LEU A 380 -23.79 1.78 -12.72
N TYR A 381 -24.46 2.48 -13.63
CA TYR A 381 -24.94 1.88 -14.88
C TYR A 381 -23.81 1.35 -15.76
N ARG A 382 -22.71 2.10 -15.91
CA ARG A 382 -21.52 1.64 -16.66
C ARG A 382 -20.92 0.38 -16.03
N ASP A 383 -20.81 0.35 -14.72
CA ASP A 383 -20.32 -0.79 -13.97
C ASP A 383 -21.22 -2.01 -14.18
N ARG A 384 -22.54 -1.85 -14.05
CA ARG A 384 -23.51 -2.90 -14.36
C ARG A 384 -23.35 -3.45 -15.77
N LYS A 385 -23.20 -2.57 -16.76
CA LYS A 385 -23.00 -2.97 -18.16
C LYS A 385 -21.73 -3.81 -18.34
N SER A 386 -20.63 -3.43 -17.64
CA SER A 386 -19.41 -4.22 -17.62
C SER A 386 -19.62 -5.61 -17.01
N LEU A 387 -20.36 -5.72 -15.92
CA LEU A 387 -20.69 -7.00 -15.28
C LEU A 387 -21.60 -7.88 -16.15
N THR A 388 -22.65 -7.31 -16.73
CA THR A 388 -23.60 -8.07 -17.57
C THR A 388 -22.96 -8.57 -18.86
N GLY A 389 -21.98 -7.87 -19.41
CA GLY A 389 -21.15 -8.32 -20.53
C GLY A 389 -20.31 -9.58 -20.22
N ARG A 390 -20.20 -9.95 -18.94
CA ARG A 390 -19.48 -11.12 -18.42
C ARG A 390 -20.43 -12.14 -17.76
N SER A 391 -21.67 -12.19 -18.17
CA SER A 391 -22.74 -13.00 -17.54
C SER A 391 -22.44 -14.50 -17.46
N GLY A 392 -21.50 -15.02 -18.26
CA GLY A 392 -21.03 -16.42 -18.20
C GLY A 392 -19.92 -16.64 -17.16
N ASP A 393 -19.39 -15.60 -16.55
CA ASP A 393 -18.33 -15.72 -15.54
C ASP A 393 -18.93 -15.98 -14.16
N THR A 394 -18.73 -17.20 -13.64
CA THR A 394 -19.19 -17.64 -12.33
C THR A 394 -18.15 -17.48 -11.23
N THR A 395 -17.03 -16.79 -11.51
CA THR A 395 -15.95 -16.59 -10.53
C THR A 395 -16.47 -15.81 -9.33
N ALA A 396 -16.22 -16.35 -8.13
CA ALA A 396 -16.58 -15.69 -6.89
C ALA A 396 -15.75 -14.42 -6.69
N MET A 397 -16.34 -13.40 -6.05
CA MET A 397 -15.65 -12.15 -5.70
C MET A 397 -14.45 -12.42 -4.79
N VAL A 398 -14.60 -13.31 -3.82
CA VAL A 398 -13.51 -13.85 -3.02
C VAL A 398 -12.90 -15.02 -3.76
N ASN A 399 -11.83 -14.77 -4.50
CA ASN A 399 -11.16 -15.80 -5.29
C ASN A 399 -9.79 -16.12 -4.68
N ARG A 400 -9.65 -17.34 -4.18
CA ARG A 400 -8.38 -17.84 -3.59
C ARG A 400 -7.52 -18.61 -4.58
N LYS A 401 -7.99 -18.79 -5.82
CA LYS A 401 -7.27 -19.53 -6.87
C LYS A 401 -6.59 -18.55 -7.81
N TYR A 402 -5.40 -18.13 -7.44
CA TYR A 402 -4.52 -17.28 -8.27
C TYR A 402 -3.06 -17.73 -8.09
N ASP A 403 -2.25 -17.57 -9.11
CA ASP A 403 -0.82 -17.92 -9.05
C ASP A 403 -0.03 -16.80 -8.39
N THR A 404 -0.32 -15.56 -8.75
CA THR A 404 0.29 -14.36 -8.16
C THR A 404 -0.78 -13.37 -7.71
N PRO A 405 -0.56 -12.60 -6.63
CA PRO A 405 -1.49 -11.56 -6.20
C PRO A 405 -1.85 -10.56 -7.31
N MET A 406 -0.95 -10.28 -8.25
CA MET A 406 -1.19 -9.40 -9.38
C MET A 406 -2.35 -9.85 -10.28
N GLU A 407 -2.71 -11.13 -10.27
CA GLU A 407 -3.89 -11.61 -11.01
C GLU A 407 -5.19 -11.06 -10.44
N MET A 408 -5.24 -10.77 -9.14
CA MET A 408 -6.43 -10.19 -8.50
C MET A 408 -6.73 -8.79 -9.05
N PHE A 409 -5.70 -8.09 -9.54
CA PHE A 409 -5.84 -6.78 -10.18
C PHE A 409 -6.10 -6.90 -11.68
N ARG A 410 -5.28 -7.66 -12.41
CA ARG A 410 -5.32 -7.71 -13.88
C ARG A 410 -6.41 -8.64 -14.44
N LYS A 411 -6.51 -9.85 -13.90
CA LYS A 411 -7.45 -10.88 -14.39
C LYS A 411 -8.81 -10.79 -13.71
N TYR A 412 -8.80 -10.56 -12.40
CA TYR A 412 -9.98 -10.55 -11.54
C TYR A 412 -10.38 -9.16 -11.04
N GLY A 413 -9.71 -8.09 -11.50
CA GLY A 413 -9.96 -6.72 -11.05
C GLY A 413 -11.43 -6.31 -11.14
N PHE A 414 -12.15 -6.71 -12.22
CA PHE A 414 -13.57 -6.42 -12.35
C PHE A 414 -14.42 -6.99 -11.18
N LEU A 415 -13.97 -8.05 -10.51
CA LEU A 415 -14.63 -8.59 -9.32
C LEU A 415 -14.35 -7.71 -8.09
N SER A 416 -13.12 -7.26 -7.94
CA SER A 416 -12.72 -6.45 -6.79
C SER A 416 -13.28 -5.03 -6.87
N TYR A 417 -13.10 -4.36 -7.98
CA TYR A 417 -13.56 -2.98 -8.21
C TYR A 417 -15.06 -2.91 -8.47
N VAL A 418 -15.48 -3.40 -9.62
CA VAL A 418 -16.83 -3.19 -10.17
C VAL A 418 -17.88 -4.02 -9.44
N LYS A 419 -17.66 -5.31 -9.27
CA LYS A 419 -18.60 -6.18 -8.56
C LYS A 419 -18.62 -5.86 -7.06
N GLY A 420 -17.45 -5.54 -6.46
CA GLY A 420 -17.35 -5.08 -5.08
C GLY A 420 -18.21 -3.85 -4.83
N SER A 421 -18.06 -2.81 -5.65
CA SER A 421 -18.86 -1.58 -5.61
C SER A 421 -20.38 -1.87 -5.71
N TRP A 422 -20.79 -2.73 -6.65
CA TRP A 422 -22.19 -3.11 -6.80
C TRP A 422 -22.76 -3.87 -5.60
N VAL A 423 -21.98 -4.75 -4.98
CA VAL A 423 -22.40 -5.46 -3.76
C VAL A 423 -22.66 -4.47 -2.64
N LEU A 424 -21.79 -3.46 -2.46
CA LEU A 424 -21.99 -2.39 -1.47
C LEU A 424 -23.24 -1.58 -1.77
N HIS A 425 -23.45 -1.20 -3.03
CA HIS A 425 -24.66 -0.48 -3.45
C HIS A 425 -25.95 -1.26 -3.16
N MET A 426 -25.98 -2.56 -3.46
CA MET A 426 -27.12 -3.42 -3.16
C MET A 426 -27.37 -3.56 -1.66
N LEU A 427 -26.31 -3.74 -0.85
CA LEU A 427 -26.42 -3.84 0.61
C LEU A 427 -26.99 -2.56 1.21
N LEU A 428 -26.53 -1.39 0.76
CA LEU A 428 -27.08 -0.11 1.22
C LEU A 428 -28.55 0.05 0.84
N SER A 429 -28.93 -0.36 -0.37
CA SER A 429 -30.33 -0.34 -0.82
C SER A 429 -31.24 -1.22 0.04
N LEU A 430 -30.73 -2.36 0.52
CA LEU A 430 -31.48 -3.28 1.39
C LEU A 430 -31.58 -2.77 2.84
N ILE A 431 -30.58 -2.04 3.33
CA ILE A 431 -30.58 -1.54 4.71
C ILE A 431 -31.45 -0.29 4.88
N HIS A 432 -31.72 0.44 3.80
CA HIS A 432 -32.60 1.64 3.82
C HIS A 432 -34.10 1.32 3.65
N ILE A 433 -34.46 0.05 3.59
CA ILE A 433 -35.86 -0.41 3.68
C ILE A 433 -36.22 -0.61 5.15
#